data_dc5f0b8e9bd9502501748aea85cc6b52
#
_entry.id   dc5f0b8e9bd9502501748aea85cc6b52
#
_cell.length_a   1.000
_cell.length_b   1.000
_cell.length_c   1.000
_cell.angle_alpha   90.00
_cell.angle_beta   90.00
_cell.angle_gamma   90.00
#
_symmetry.space_group_name_H-M   'P 1'
#
loop_
_entity.id
_entity.type
_entity.pdbx_description
1 polymer ?
#
loop_
_entity_poly.entity_id
_entity_poly.type
_entity_poly.pdbx_seq_one_letter_code
_entity_poly.pdbx_strand_id
1 'polypeptide(L)'
;MRKSFKTEINPSEEQKIKIRKTIGTCRFIYNFYLAHNKELYNNGEKFMSSNKFRVWLNNEYLPQHPEYSWIKEAYSKAVTQAVNNGQTAFTRFFNHESAFPNFKKKGRSDVKMYFVKNNPKDCRCERHRINIPSLGWVRIKEKGYIPTTKDGYVIKSGSVSIKADRFYVSVLVEIPDNKITDDPNEGIGIDLGLKEFAIVSNGKTYKNINRSARLKKLEKQLIRKQRSLSRKYENLKKGESTHRANLQKQKRKVQKLHHKIDNIRTDYINKTIAEIVKTKPSYITIEDLNVKGMMKNRHLSKAVASQKFYEFRTKLQAKCREKGIELRVVDRWYPSSKTCHCCGAVKKDLKLSDRIFKCSCGYVEDRDFNAALNLRDVTTYEIA
;
A
#
# COMPACT_ATOMS: atom_id res chain seq x y z
N MET A 1 12.57 -13.40 11.05
CA MET A 1 11.76 -12.21 10.64
C MET A 1 10.84 -12.55 9.48
N ARG A 2 9.63 -11.91 9.36
CA ARG A 2 8.71 -12.14 8.22
C ARG A 2 8.68 -10.91 7.33
N LYS A 3 8.79 -11.11 6.01
CA LYS A 3 8.80 -10.04 5.01
C LYS A 3 7.85 -10.35 3.86
N SER A 4 7.14 -9.32 3.37
CA SER A 4 6.24 -9.44 2.23
C SER A 4 6.94 -8.98 0.95
N PHE A 5 6.85 -9.79 -0.10
CA PHE A 5 7.32 -9.48 -1.44
C PHE A 5 6.14 -9.42 -2.40
N LYS A 6 6.06 -8.38 -3.21
CA LYS A 6 4.99 -8.22 -4.20
C LYS A 6 5.58 -7.92 -5.56
N THR A 7 5.27 -8.76 -6.55
CA THR A 7 5.73 -8.60 -7.93
C THR A 7 4.64 -8.88 -8.94
N GLU A 8 4.81 -8.42 -10.19
CA GLU A 8 3.92 -8.72 -11.31
C GLU A 8 4.20 -10.13 -11.82
N ILE A 9 3.12 -10.88 -12.11
CA ILE A 9 3.17 -12.22 -12.70
C ILE A 9 2.55 -12.22 -14.09
N ASN A 10 2.97 -13.19 -14.92
CA ASN A 10 2.42 -13.40 -16.26
C ASN A 10 1.77 -14.79 -16.35
N PRO A 11 0.52 -14.94 -15.88
CA PRO A 11 -0.23 -16.20 -15.95
C PRO A 11 -0.66 -16.52 -17.39
N SER A 12 -0.84 -17.80 -17.72
CA SER A 12 -1.48 -18.25 -18.96
C SER A 12 -2.95 -17.81 -19.03
N GLU A 13 -3.60 -17.95 -20.18
CA GLU A 13 -5.02 -17.58 -20.31
C GLU A 13 -5.91 -18.42 -19.39
N GLU A 14 -5.65 -19.72 -19.28
CA GLU A 14 -6.37 -20.62 -18.35
C GLU A 14 -6.19 -20.17 -16.89
N GLN A 15 -4.94 -19.86 -16.50
CA GLN A 15 -4.65 -19.36 -15.17
C GLN A 15 -5.33 -17.99 -14.90
N LYS A 16 -5.39 -17.11 -15.90
CA LYS A 16 -6.11 -15.84 -15.79
C LYS A 16 -7.60 -16.02 -15.57
N ILE A 17 -8.21 -16.97 -16.29
CA ILE A 17 -9.62 -17.34 -16.11
C ILE A 17 -9.85 -17.86 -14.70
N LYS A 18 -9.03 -18.81 -14.24
CA LYS A 18 -9.12 -19.40 -12.90
C LYS A 18 -8.95 -18.36 -11.78
N ILE A 19 -7.98 -17.44 -11.92
CA ILE A 19 -7.79 -16.32 -10.97
C ILE A 19 -9.03 -15.42 -10.95
N ARG A 20 -9.59 -15.06 -12.12
CA ARG A 20 -10.78 -14.19 -12.19
C ARG A 20 -12.01 -14.87 -11.59
N LYS A 21 -12.23 -16.16 -11.88
CA LYS A 21 -13.31 -16.97 -11.26
C LYS A 21 -13.15 -16.98 -9.74
N THR A 22 -12.00 -17.39 -9.22
CA THR A 22 -11.74 -17.46 -7.77
C THR A 22 -11.92 -16.13 -7.07
N ILE A 23 -11.42 -15.00 -7.64
CA ILE A 23 -11.65 -13.65 -7.08
C ILE A 23 -13.15 -13.29 -7.12
N GLY A 24 -13.86 -13.72 -8.17
CA GLY A 24 -15.30 -13.56 -8.28
C GLY A 24 -16.05 -14.27 -7.16
N THR A 25 -15.72 -15.53 -6.94
CA THR A 25 -16.26 -16.37 -5.86
C THR A 25 -15.95 -15.78 -4.49
N CYS A 26 -14.69 -15.36 -4.23
CA CYS A 26 -14.31 -14.71 -2.97
C CYS A 26 -15.14 -13.45 -2.70
N ARG A 27 -15.42 -12.65 -3.74
CA ARG A 27 -16.29 -11.47 -3.60
C ARG A 27 -17.72 -11.85 -3.28
N PHE A 28 -18.28 -12.84 -3.96
CA PHE A 28 -19.63 -13.34 -3.71
C PHE A 28 -19.76 -13.86 -2.29
N ILE A 29 -18.87 -14.76 -1.87
CA ILE A 29 -18.88 -15.37 -0.53
C ILE A 29 -18.72 -14.33 0.59
N TYR A 30 -17.82 -13.36 0.43
CA TYR A 30 -17.71 -12.26 1.38
C TYR A 30 -19.04 -11.51 1.51
N ASN A 31 -19.67 -11.17 0.39
CA ASN A 31 -20.96 -10.46 0.39
C ASN A 31 -22.08 -11.34 0.96
N PHE A 32 -22.09 -12.62 0.64
CA PHE A 32 -23.08 -13.58 1.15
C PHE A 32 -22.98 -13.71 2.66
N TYR A 33 -21.77 -13.82 3.21
CA TYR A 33 -21.54 -13.84 4.65
C TYR A 33 -22.06 -12.55 5.33
N LEU A 34 -21.82 -11.38 4.72
CA LEU A 34 -22.35 -10.13 5.25
C LEU A 34 -23.88 -10.08 5.20
N ALA A 35 -24.48 -10.48 4.07
CA ALA A 35 -25.94 -10.47 3.90
C ALA A 35 -26.62 -11.39 4.92
N HIS A 36 -26.12 -12.62 5.06
CA HIS A 36 -26.63 -13.62 5.99
C HIS A 36 -26.59 -13.13 7.46
N ASN A 37 -25.45 -12.60 7.90
CA ASN A 37 -25.37 -12.05 9.28
C ASN A 37 -26.22 -10.79 9.49
N LYS A 38 -26.45 -10.00 8.43
CA LYS A 38 -27.38 -8.88 8.51
C LYS A 38 -28.84 -9.36 8.66
N GLU A 39 -29.21 -10.42 7.97
CA GLU A 39 -30.53 -11.06 8.07
C GLU A 39 -30.76 -11.65 9.46
N LEU A 40 -29.79 -12.44 9.99
CA LEU A 40 -29.85 -12.94 11.37
C LEU A 40 -30.05 -11.83 12.39
N TYR A 41 -29.30 -10.72 12.25
CA TYR A 41 -29.44 -9.57 13.13
C TYR A 41 -30.85 -8.95 13.07
N ASN A 42 -31.40 -8.80 11.86
CA ASN A 42 -32.74 -8.24 11.67
C ASN A 42 -33.83 -9.14 12.27
N ASN A 43 -33.59 -10.46 12.29
CA ASN A 43 -34.49 -11.44 12.88
C ASN A 43 -34.30 -11.63 14.40
N GLY A 44 -33.41 -10.88 15.04
CA GLY A 44 -33.06 -11.03 16.44
C GLY A 44 -32.22 -12.27 16.77
N GLU A 45 -31.64 -12.90 15.76
CA GLU A 45 -30.84 -14.12 15.90
C GLU A 45 -29.37 -13.79 16.21
N LYS A 46 -28.65 -14.81 16.74
CA LYS A 46 -27.23 -14.66 17.10
C LYS A 46 -26.33 -14.58 15.86
N PHE A 47 -25.33 -13.71 15.94
CA PHE A 47 -24.27 -13.57 14.94
C PHE A 47 -23.60 -14.92 14.63
N MET A 48 -23.49 -15.27 13.35
CA MET A 48 -22.86 -16.52 12.88
C MET A 48 -21.38 -16.28 12.60
N SER A 49 -20.51 -16.98 13.34
CA SER A 49 -19.06 -16.91 13.13
C SER A 49 -18.65 -17.50 11.77
N SER A 50 -17.44 -17.14 11.28
CA SER A 50 -16.93 -17.62 10.01
C SER A 50 -16.85 -19.15 9.93
N ASN A 51 -16.55 -19.84 11.05
CA ASN A 51 -16.49 -21.30 11.08
C ASN A 51 -17.87 -21.91 10.98
N LYS A 52 -18.85 -21.43 11.77
CA LYS A 52 -20.25 -21.90 11.71
C LYS A 52 -20.84 -21.66 10.32
N PHE A 53 -20.64 -20.46 9.74
CA PHE A 53 -21.10 -20.16 8.38
C PHE A 53 -20.52 -21.10 7.33
N ARG A 54 -19.24 -21.48 7.44
CA ARG A 54 -18.62 -22.42 6.50
C ARG A 54 -19.18 -23.84 6.61
N VAL A 55 -19.46 -24.30 7.83
CA VAL A 55 -20.10 -25.60 8.07
C VAL A 55 -21.51 -25.58 7.48
N TRP A 56 -22.32 -24.60 7.84
CA TRP A 56 -23.66 -24.40 7.31
C TRP A 56 -23.66 -24.31 5.77
N LEU A 57 -22.79 -23.49 5.19
CA LEU A 57 -22.68 -23.30 3.73
C LEU A 57 -22.43 -24.62 3.00
N ASN A 58 -21.50 -25.45 3.49
CA ASN A 58 -21.10 -26.67 2.79
C ASN A 58 -22.02 -27.85 3.03
N ASN A 59 -22.58 -27.98 4.24
CA ASN A 59 -23.33 -29.18 4.66
C ASN A 59 -24.84 -28.99 4.54
N GLU A 60 -25.36 -27.78 4.58
CA GLU A 60 -26.78 -27.50 4.57
C GLU A 60 -27.17 -26.70 3.30
N TYR A 61 -26.55 -25.51 3.09
CA TYR A 61 -26.98 -24.60 2.04
C TYR A 61 -26.66 -25.11 0.62
N LEU A 62 -25.41 -25.47 0.34
CA LEU A 62 -25.00 -25.89 -1.01
C LEU A 62 -25.65 -27.20 -1.47
N PRO A 63 -25.92 -28.21 -0.63
CA PRO A 63 -26.70 -29.41 -1.04
C PRO A 63 -28.11 -29.05 -1.48
N GLN A 64 -28.76 -28.08 -0.85
CA GLN A 64 -30.13 -27.65 -1.18
C GLN A 64 -30.18 -26.66 -2.35
N HIS A 65 -29.04 -26.06 -2.74
CA HIS A 65 -28.93 -25.02 -3.78
C HIS A 65 -27.89 -25.38 -4.84
N PRO A 66 -28.18 -26.34 -5.73
CA PRO A 66 -27.25 -26.81 -6.79
C PRO A 66 -26.74 -25.71 -7.71
N GLU A 67 -27.52 -24.64 -7.90
CA GLU A 67 -27.18 -23.47 -8.72
C GLU A 67 -25.92 -22.72 -8.20
N TYR A 68 -25.53 -22.94 -6.94
CA TYR A 68 -24.29 -22.40 -6.34
C TYR A 68 -23.13 -23.38 -6.31
N SER A 69 -23.23 -24.55 -6.94
CA SER A 69 -22.18 -25.59 -6.99
C SER A 69 -20.84 -25.07 -7.53
N TRP A 70 -20.86 -24.03 -8.38
CA TRP A 70 -19.67 -23.34 -8.90
C TRP A 70 -18.77 -22.73 -7.80
N ILE A 71 -19.27 -22.55 -6.57
CA ILE A 71 -18.47 -22.09 -5.42
C ILE A 71 -17.37 -23.11 -5.12
N LYS A 72 -17.63 -24.40 -5.28
CA LYS A 72 -16.68 -25.49 -5.03
C LYS A 72 -15.57 -25.57 -6.10
N GLU A 73 -15.73 -24.96 -7.28
CA GLU A 73 -14.68 -24.87 -8.30
C GLU A 73 -13.53 -23.92 -7.89
N ALA A 74 -13.80 -22.98 -6.98
CA ALA A 74 -12.80 -22.06 -6.49
C ALA A 74 -11.87 -22.72 -5.47
N TYR A 75 -10.63 -22.19 -5.37
CA TYR A 75 -9.68 -22.68 -4.37
C TYR A 75 -10.22 -22.50 -2.96
N SER A 76 -10.44 -23.59 -2.23
CA SER A 76 -11.14 -23.63 -0.94
C SER A 76 -10.55 -22.70 0.12
N LYS A 77 -9.21 -22.58 0.19
CA LYS A 77 -8.54 -21.70 1.15
C LYS A 77 -8.77 -20.22 0.84
N ALA A 78 -8.95 -19.86 -0.45
CA ALA A 78 -9.31 -18.49 -0.82
C ALA A 78 -10.76 -18.19 -0.41
N VAL A 79 -11.67 -19.12 -0.58
CA VAL A 79 -13.08 -19.03 -0.12
C VAL A 79 -13.14 -18.88 1.39
N THR A 80 -12.42 -19.75 2.13
CA THR A 80 -12.29 -19.66 3.59
C THR A 80 -11.81 -18.27 4.04
N GLN A 81 -10.75 -17.74 3.41
CA GLN A 81 -10.22 -16.42 3.75
C GLN A 81 -11.21 -15.30 3.45
N ALA A 82 -12.04 -15.45 2.43
CA ALA A 82 -13.07 -14.45 2.11
C ALA A 82 -14.12 -14.36 3.25
N VAL A 83 -14.56 -15.50 3.81
CA VAL A 83 -15.45 -15.53 4.99
C VAL A 83 -14.77 -14.90 6.21
N ASN A 84 -13.52 -15.29 6.49
CA ASN A 84 -12.74 -14.75 7.61
C ASN A 84 -12.56 -13.22 7.49
N ASN A 85 -12.36 -12.70 6.28
CA ASN A 85 -12.30 -11.26 6.04
C ASN A 85 -13.64 -10.57 6.34
N GLY A 86 -14.76 -11.24 6.10
CA GLY A 86 -16.09 -10.76 6.48
C GLY A 86 -16.25 -10.69 8.00
N GLN A 87 -15.86 -11.75 8.71
CA GLN A 87 -15.85 -11.77 10.17
C GLN A 87 -14.96 -10.66 10.75
N THR A 88 -13.73 -10.52 10.24
CA THR A 88 -12.81 -9.46 10.68
C THR A 88 -13.42 -8.06 10.49
N ALA A 89 -14.16 -7.86 9.39
CA ALA A 89 -14.83 -6.58 9.15
C ALA A 89 -15.93 -6.31 10.18
N PHE A 90 -16.71 -7.30 10.58
CA PHE A 90 -17.69 -7.20 11.68
C PHE A 90 -17.00 -7.00 13.03
N THR A 91 -15.95 -7.75 13.35
CA THR A 91 -15.19 -7.57 14.61
C THR A 91 -14.71 -6.13 14.75
N ARG A 92 -14.14 -5.53 13.70
CA ARG A 92 -13.73 -4.12 13.73
C ARG A 92 -14.90 -3.15 13.91
N PHE A 93 -16.07 -3.46 13.37
CA PHE A 93 -17.28 -2.67 13.57
C PHE A 93 -17.74 -2.76 15.02
N PHE A 94 -17.82 -3.94 15.60
CA PHE A 94 -18.22 -4.13 17.00
C PHE A 94 -17.22 -3.51 17.99
N ASN A 95 -15.93 -3.50 17.65
CA ASN A 95 -14.89 -2.81 18.43
C ASN A 95 -14.85 -1.29 18.19
N HIS A 96 -15.80 -0.70 17.45
CA HIS A 96 -15.83 0.72 17.08
C HIS A 96 -14.59 1.22 16.29
N GLU A 97 -13.80 0.32 15.71
CA GLU A 97 -12.63 0.66 14.89
C GLU A 97 -12.99 1.06 13.45
N SER A 98 -14.18 0.71 12.98
CA SER A 98 -14.64 1.00 11.62
C SER A 98 -16.15 1.12 11.52
N ALA A 99 -16.63 1.77 10.45
CA ALA A 99 -18.05 1.76 10.11
C ALA A 99 -18.53 0.36 9.69
N PHE A 100 -19.87 0.19 9.60
CA PHE A 100 -20.50 -1.06 9.19
C PHE A 100 -19.92 -1.62 7.89
N PRO A 101 -19.68 -2.95 7.80
CA PRO A 101 -19.04 -3.56 6.63
C PRO A 101 -19.81 -3.32 5.32
N ASN A 102 -19.11 -2.88 4.28
CA ASN A 102 -19.69 -2.64 2.97
C ASN A 102 -19.54 -3.83 2.03
N PHE A 103 -20.56 -4.07 1.18
CA PHE A 103 -20.49 -5.06 0.10
C PHE A 103 -19.38 -4.75 -0.90
N LYS A 104 -18.66 -5.78 -1.30
CA LYS A 104 -17.60 -5.67 -2.31
C LYS A 104 -18.19 -5.60 -3.72
N LYS A 105 -17.79 -4.61 -4.51
CA LYS A 105 -18.27 -4.39 -5.88
C LYS A 105 -17.18 -4.72 -6.92
N LYS A 106 -17.56 -5.42 -8.01
CA LYS A 106 -16.65 -5.74 -9.12
C LYS A 106 -16.03 -4.46 -9.70
N GLY A 107 -14.69 -4.44 -9.78
CA GLY A 107 -13.95 -3.32 -10.36
C GLY A 107 -13.86 -2.05 -9.47
N ARG A 108 -14.36 -2.11 -8.23
CA ARG A 108 -14.22 -1.05 -7.21
C ARG A 108 -13.49 -1.55 -5.97
N SER A 109 -13.78 -2.78 -5.52
CA SER A 109 -13.18 -3.36 -4.32
C SER A 109 -11.97 -4.21 -4.63
N ASP A 110 -10.92 -4.12 -3.81
CA ASP A 110 -9.73 -4.95 -3.91
C ASP A 110 -9.99 -6.30 -3.23
N VAL A 111 -10.42 -7.28 -4.04
CA VAL A 111 -10.59 -8.67 -3.60
C VAL A 111 -9.47 -9.50 -4.20
N LYS A 112 -8.86 -10.37 -3.38
CA LYS A 112 -7.68 -11.16 -3.74
C LYS A 112 -7.99 -12.65 -3.62
N MET A 113 -7.29 -13.46 -4.42
CA MET A 113 -7.21 -14.89 -4.24
C MET A 113 -6.10 -15.18 -3.22
N TYR A 114 -6.46 -15.56 -2.01
CA TYR A 114 -5.52 -15.98 -0.98
C TYR A 114 -5.05 -17.42 -1.21
N PHE A 115 -3.80 -17.71 -0.84
CA PHE A 115 -3.27 -19.06 -0.79
C PHE A 115 -2.31 -19.23 0.39
N VAL A 116 -2.16 -20.47 0.83
CA VAL A 116 -1.30 -20.82 1.96
C VAL A 116 -0.53 -22.08 1.60
N LYS A 117 0.65 -22.26 2.19
CA LYS A 117 1.43 -23.51 2.07
C LYS A 117 0.76 -24.58 2.92
N ASN A 118 0.18 -25.59 2.28
CA ASN A 118 -0.37 -26.77 2.92
C ASN A 118 0.59 -27.96 2.81
N ASN A 119 1.24 -28.13 1.65
CA ASN A 119 2.12 -29.24 1.34
C ASN A 119 3.56 -28.75 1.10
N PRO A 120 4.58 -29.61 1.25
CA PRO A 120 5.97 -29.25 0.94
C PRO A 120 6.18 -28.77 -0.51
N LYS A 121 5.37 -29.24 -1.45
CA LYS A 121 5.41 -28.85 -2.87
C LYS A 121 4.77 -27.48 -3.14
N ASP A 122 3.91 -27.00 -2.24
CA ASP A 122 3.23 -25.72 -2.39
C ASP A 122 4.17 -24.54 -2.18
N CYS A 123 3.85 -23.43 -2.83
CA CYS A 123 4.51 -22.14 -2.66
C CYS A 123 6.03 -22.17 -2.93
N ARG A 124 6.53 -23.11 -3.76
CA ARG A 124 7.93 -23.10 -4.19
C ARG A 124 8.18 -21.89 -5.10
N CYS A 125 9.32 -21.26 -4.90
CA CYS A 125 9.75 -20.15 -5.73
C CYS A 125 11.11 -20.43 -6.35
N GLU A 126 11.20 -20.22 -7.66
CA GLU A 126 12.43 -20.23 -8.44
C GLU A 126 12.71 -18.79 -8.92
N ARG A 127 13.87 -18.57 -9.49
CA ARG A 127 14.28 -17.23 -9.94
C ARG A 127 13.28 -16.55 -10.87
N HIS A 128 12.53 -17.30 -11.68
CA HIS A 128 11.65 -16.77 -12.73
C HIS A 128 10.19 -17.21 -12.65
N ARG A 129 9.85 -18.10 -11.70
CA ARG A 129 8.48 -18.63 -11.53
C ARG A 129 8.18 -19.01 -10.08
N ILE A 130 6.91 -18.99 -9.75
CA ILE A 130 6.39 -19.37 -8.44
C ILE A 130 5.28 -20.42 -8.61
N ASN A 131 5.28 -21.45 -7.78
CA ASN A 131 4.20 -22.43 -7.72
C ASN A 131 3.11 -21.91 -6.76
N ILE A 132 1.95 -21.63 -7.31
CA ILE A 132 0.78 -21.14 -6.54
C ILE A 132 -0.24 -22.27 -6.45
N PRO A 133 -0.67 -22.66 -5.24
CA PRO A 133 -1.70 -23.70 -5.07
C PRO A 133 -2.91 -23.45 -5.97
N SER A 134 -3.41 -24.47 -6.60
CA SER A 134 -4.46 -24.51 -7.61
C SER A 134 -4.15 -23.88 -8.98
N LEU A 135 -3.07 -23.11 -9.12
CA LEU A 135 -2.67 -22.51 -10.40
C LEU A 135 -1.46 -23.21 -11.02
N GLY A 136 -0.65 -23.91 -10.19
CA GLY A 136 0.65 -24.45 -10.61
C GLY A 136 1.71 -23.35 -10.80
N TRP A 137 2.67 -23.60 -11.66
CA TRP A 137 3.77 -22.69 -11.93
C TRP A 137 3.33 -21.47 -12.75
N VAL A 138 3.62 -20.28 -12.21
CA VAL A 138 3.33 -18.98 -12.84
C VAL A 138 4.61 -18.17 -12.99
N ARG A 139 4.86 -17.59 -14.16
CA ARG A 139 6.05 -16.76 -14.43
C ARG A 139 6.00 -15.45 -13.66
N ILE A 140 7.14 -15.08 -13.08
CA ILE A 140 7.40 -13.79 -12.40
C ILE A 140 8.08 -12.86 -13.40
N LYS A 141 7.67 -11.59 -13.44
CA LYS A 141 8.33 -10.60 -14.32
C LYS A 141 9.67 -10.14 -13.78
N GLU A 142 9.75 -9.88 -12.49
CA GLU A 142 10.96 -9.42 -11.81
C GLU A 142 11.76 -10.63 -11.32
N LYS A 143 12.63 -11.14 -12.16
CA LYS A 143 13.42 -12.35 -11.90
C LYS A 143 14.32 -12.18 -10.66
N GLY A 144 14.25 -13.13 -9.72
CA GLY A 144 15.06 -13.11 -8.49
C GLY A 144 14.60 -12.12 -7.43
N TYR A 145 13.48 -11.40 -7.63
CA TYR A 145 12.96 -10.46 -6.64
C TYR A 145 12.37 -11.16 -5.39
N ILE A 146 11.68 -12.28 -5.58
CA ILE A 146 11.26 -13.14 -4.47
C ILE A 146 12.41 -14.11 -4.17
N PRO A 147 12.87 -14.23 -2.91
CA PRO A 147 13.88 -15.20 -2.53
C PRO A 147 13.49 -16.63 -2.93
N THR A 148 14.45 -17.42 -3.37
CA THR A 148 14.16 -18.76 -3.88
C THR A 148 14.05 -19.79 -2.75
N THR A 149 13.24 -20.81 -2.97
CA THR A 149 13.11 -21.91 -1.99
C THR A 149 14.40 -22.74 -1.88
N LYS A 150 15.25 -22.74 -2.91
CA LYS A 150 16.57 -23.40 -2.89
C LYS A 150 17.53 -22.74 -1.90
N ASP A 151 17.39 -21.42 -1.70
CA ASP A 151 18.22 -20.67 -0.75
C ASP A 151 17.69 -20.75 0.71
N GLY A 152 16.83 -21.72 1.00
CA GLY A 152 16.30 -21.97 2.35
C GLY A 152 15.15 -21.05 2.77
N TYR A 153 14.66 -20.17 1.91
CA TYR A 153 13.54 -19.28 2.23
C TYR A 153 12.19 -20.00 2.14
N VAL A 154 11.33 -19.77 3.12
CA VAL A 154 10.01 -20.41 3.21
C VAL A 154 8.89 -19.41 2.98
N ILE A 155 8.11 -19.62 1.90
CA ILE A 155 6.87 -18.89 1.68
C ILE A 155 5.78 -19.53 2.52
N LYS A 156 5.21 -18.79 3.48
CA LYS A 156 4.12 -19.26 4.35
C LYS A 156 2.75 -19.14 3.72
N SER A 157 2.50 -18.00 3.07
CA SER A 157 1.22 -17.68 2.45
C SER A 157 1.39 -16.58 1.40
N GLY A 158 0.32 -16.32 0.66
CA GLY A 158 0.32 -15.22 -0.29
C GLY A 158 -1.08 -14.90 -0.82
N SER A 159 -1.11 -13.96 -1.74
CA SER A 159 -2.35 -13.60 -2.44
C SER A 159 -2.06 -13.19 -3.88
N VAL A 160 -2.98 -13.56 -4.78
CA VAL A 160 -2.99 -13.06 -6.16
C VAL A 160 -4.04 -11.96 -6.28
N SER A 161 -3.65 -10.85 -6.89
CA SER A 161 -4.52 -9.67 -7.10
C SER A 161 -4.48 -9.22 -8.56
N ILE A 162 -5.54 -8.50 -8.97
CA ILE A 162 -5.63 -7.90 -10.30
C ILE A 162 -5.73 -6.39 -10.12
N LYS A 163 -4.76 -5.64 -10.67
CA LYS A 163 -4.80 -4.18 -10.67
C LYS A 163 -4.55 -3.65 -12.09
N ALA A 164 -5.45 -2.83 -12.60
CA ALA A 164 -5.38 -2.26 -13.95
C ALA A 164 -5.12 -3.30 -15.06
N ASP A 165 -5.77 -4.46 -14.97
CA ASP A 165 -5.66 -5.59 -15.91
C ASP A 165 -4.28 -6.29 -15.91
N ARG A 166 -3.50 -6.08 -14.84
CA ARG A 166 -2.25 -6.79 -14.56
C ARG A 166 -2.41 -7.67 -13.33
N PHE A 167 -1.66 -8.76 -13.30
CA PHE A 167 -1.71 -9.76 -12.23
C PHE A 167 -0.48 -9.61 -11.33
N TYR A 168 -0.70 -9.64 -10.03
CA TYR A 168 0.35 -9.51 -9.02
C TYR A 168 0.25 -10.66 -8.03
N VAL A 169 1.39 -11.18 -7.62
CA VAL A 169 1.50 -12.05 -6.46
C VAL A 169 2.13 -11.28 -5.32
N SER A 170 1.59 -11.41 -4.13
CA SER A 170 2.21 -10.96 -2.89
C SER A 170 2.40 -12.17 -2.00
N VAL A 171 3.63 -12.40 -1.53
CA VAL A 171 3.98 -13.55 -0.70
C VAL A 171 4.56 -13.10 0.64
N LEU A 172 4.25 -13.82 1.69
CA LEU A 172 4.86 -13.67 3.01
C LEU A 172 5.95 -14.72 3.15
N VAL A 173 7.19 -14.24 3.24
CA VAL A 173 8.39 -15.07 3.32
C VAL A 173 8.98 -14.96 4.72
N GLU A 174 9.36 -16.10 5.28
CA GLU A 174 10.16 -16.16 6.51
C GLU A 174 11.63 -16.03 6.13
N ILE A 175 12.30 -15.03 6.69
CA ILE A 175 13.69 -14.69 6.43
C ILE A 175 14.48 -14.96 7.71
N PRO A 176 15.67 -15.58 7.63
CA PRO A 176 16.56 -15.68 8.77
C PRO A 176 16.84 -14.31 9.37
N ASP A 177 16.96 -14.23 10.68
CA ASP A 177 17.34 -13.00 11.36
C ASP A 177 18.83 -12.75 11.10
N ASN A 178 19.13 -11.71 10.36
CA ASN A 178 20.50 -11.25 10.16
C ASN A 178 20.95 -10.51 11.42
N LYS A 179 21.99 -10.98 12.06
CA LYS A 179 22.70 -10.20 13.08
C LYS A 179 23.31 -8.97 12.39
N ILE A 180 23.03 -7.80 12.93
CA ILE A 180 23.64 -6.55 12.47
C ILE A 180 25.05 -6.57 13.03
N THR A 181 26.04 -6.59 12.14
CA THR A 181 27.45 -6.76 12.48
C THR A 181 28.29 -5.50 12.23
N ASP A 182 27.69 -4.46 11.71
CA ASP A 182 28.43 -3.26 11.31
C ASP A 182 28.22 -2.13 12.32
N ASP A 183 29.28 -1.41 12.67
CA ASP A 183 29.20 -0.17 13.43
C ASP A 183 28.36 0.87 12.67
N PRO A 184 27.35 1.44 13.32
CA PRO A 184 26.48 2.42 12.65
C PRO A 184 27.21 3.77 12.52
N ASN A 185 26.92 4.48 11.43
CA ASN A 185 27.34 5.87 11.24
C ASN A 185 26.49 6.82 12.10
N GLU A 186 26.88 8.10 12.10
CA GLU A 186 26.12 9.17 12.77
C GLU A 186 24.64 9.16 12.35
N GLY A 187 23.75 9.49 13.29
CA GLY A 187 22.33 9.59 13.04
C GLY A 187 21.98 10.72 12.07
N ILE A 188 20.83 10.64 11.43
CA ILE A 188 20.38 11.63 10.46
C ILE A 188 18.95 12.11 10.74
N GLY A 189 18.69 13.41 10.46
CA GLY A 189 17.37 14.00 10.42
C GLY A 189 16.87 14.15 8.97
N ILE A 190 15.57 14.00 8.75
CA ILE A 190 14.94 14.12 7.42
C ILE A 190 13.75 15.07 7.53
N ASP A 191 13.82 16.22 6.86
CA ASP A 191 12.66 17.08 6.62
C ASP A 191 11.94 16.67 5.33
N LEU A 192 10.61 16.50 5.41
CA LEU A 192 9.75 16.10 4.30
C LEU A 192 8.91 17.28 3.79
N GLY A 193 9.09 17.66 2.53
CA GLY A 193 8.50 18.85 1.96
C GLY A 193 7.69 18.66 0.67
N LEU A 194 7.03 19.75 0.25
CA LEU A 194 6.31 19.82 -1.03
C LEU A 194 7.17 20.41 -2.16
N LYS A 195 8.15 21.24 -1.85
CA LYS A 195 9.11 21.81 -2.82
C LYS A 195 10.13 20.77 -3.21
N GLU A 196 10.92 20.34 -2.28
CA GLU A 196 11.73 19.12 -2.34
C GLU A 196 10.97 17.99 -1.65
N PHE A 197 11.27 16.74 -2.00
CA PHE A 197 10.60 15.58 -1.39
C PHE A 197 11.14 15.31 0.02
N ALA A 198 12.46 15.35 0.15
CA ALA A 198 13.14 15.16 1.42
C ALA A 198 14.49 15.90 1.41
N ILE A 199 14.83 16.52 2.51
CA ILE A 199 16.14 17.10 2.77
C ILE A 199 16.72 16.39 3.99
N VAL A 200 17.95 15.91 3.87
CA VAL A 200 18.63 15.10 4.88
C VAL A 200 19.75 15.92 5.51
N SER A 201 19.97 15.77 6.81
CA SER A 201 20.98 16.50 7.58
C SER A 201 22.43 16.29 7.11
N ASN A 202 22.68 15.25 6.30
CA ASN A 202 23.98 15.03 5.64
C ASN A 202 24.16 15.85 4.34
N GLY A 203 23.32 16.83 4.08
CA GLY A 203 23.36 17.72 2.90
C GLY A 203 22.67 17.16 1.65
N LYS A 204 22.16 15.92 1.69
CA LYS A 204 21.51 15.31 0.53
C LYS A 204 20.07 15.79 0.36
N THR A 205 19.73 16.23 -0.85
CA THR A 205 18.37 16.68 -1.20
C THR A 205 17.75 15.79 -2.25
N TYR A 206 16.53 15.33 -2.00
CA TYR A 206 15.72 14.52 -2.90
C TYR A 206 14.62 15.39 -3.53
N LYS A 207 14.73 15.57 -4.85
CA LYS A 207 13.79 16.42 -5.62
C LYS A 207 12.36 15.86 -5.62
N ASN A 208 11.37 16.73 -5.71
CA ASN A 208 9.99 16.30 -5.86
C ASN A 208 9.73 15.69 -7.25
N ILE A 209 9.62 14.36 -7.32
CA ILE A 209 9.40 13.61 -8.57
C ILE A 209 8.15 14.06 -9.33
N ASN A 210 7.13 14.60 -8.62
CA ASN A 210 5.89 15.06 -9.23
C ASN A 210 6.09 16.28 -10.15
N ARG A 211 7.21 16.99 -10.01
CA ARG A 211 7.59 18.12 -10.88
C ARG A 211 8.29 17.67 -12.17
N SER A 212 8.63 16.36 -12.30
CA SER A 212 9.30 15.85 -13.50
C SER A 212 8.42 15.96 -14.76
N ALA A 213 9.05 16.25 -15.91
CA ALA A 213 8.37 16.33 -17.20
C ALA A 213 7.57 15.05 -17.53
N ARG A 214 8.13 13.89 -17.15
CA ARG A 214 7.49 12.59 -17.34
C ARG A 214 6.15 12.48 -16.60
N LEU A 215 6.09 12.83 -15.30
CA LEU A 215 4.84 12.76 -14.52
C LEU A 215 3.85 13.82 -14.96
N LYS A 216 4.28 15.05 -15.25
CA LYS A 216 3.41 16.09 -15.80
C LYS A 216 2.75 15.66 -17.12
N LYS A 217 3.49 15.00 -18.02
CA LYS A 217 2.94 14.44 -19.28
C LYS A 217 1.90 13.36 -19.01
N LEU A 218 2.16 12.44 -18.08
CA LEU A 218 1.21 11.38 -17.71
C LEU A 218 -0.06 11.93 -17.04
N GLU A 219 0.06 12.94 -16.19
CA GLU A 219 -1.08 13.59 -15.55
C GLU A 219 -1.95 14.33 -16.58
N LYS A 220 -1.35 15.05 -17.55
CA LYS A 220 -2.10 15.63 -18.67
C LYS A 220 -2.84 14.57 -19.48
N GLN A 221 -2.20 13.43 -19.77
CA GLN A 221 -2.87 12.30 -20.43
C GLN A 221 -4.02 11.74 -19.60
N LEU A 222 -3.82 11.60 -18.29
CA LEU A 222 -4.84 11.11 -17.37
C LEU A 222 -6.09 12.01 -17.40
N ILE A 223 -5.91 13.31 -17.26
CA ILE A 223 -7.01 14.31 -17.30
C ILE A 223 -7.79 14.19 -18.61
N ARG A 224 -7.10 14.10 -19.76
CA ARG A 224 -7.77 13.92 -21.08
C ARG A 224 -8.60 12.63 -21.14
N LYS A 225 -8.07 11.52 -20.62
CA LYS A 225 -8.79 10.22 -20.60
C LYS A 225 -9.96 10.22 -19.61
N GLN A 226 -9.83 10.91 -18.48
CA GLN A 226 -10.91 11.08 -17.50
C GLN A 226 -12.05 11.92 -18.10
N ARG A 227 -11.75 13.06 -18.74
CA ARG A 227 -12.77 13.89 -19.45
C ARG A 227 -13.51 13.08 -20.52
N SER A 228 -12.78 12.26 -21.31
CA SER A 228 -13.39 11.39 -22.31
C SER A 228 -14.27 10.29 -21.66
N LEU A 229 -13.87 9.78 -20.49
CA LEU A 229 -14.67 8.80 -19.75
C LEU A 229 -15.94 9.44 -19.17
N SER A 230 -15.84 10.65 -18.60
CA SER A 230 -17.00 11.39 -18.06
C SER A 230 -18.04 11.66 -19.12
N ARG A 231 -17.63 12.16 -20.30
CA ARG A 231 -18.57 12.36 -21.45
C ARG A 231 -19.31 11.09 -21.85
N LYS A 232 -18.61 9.93 -21.86
CA LYS A 232 -19.25 8.65 -22.16
C LYS A 232 -20.28 8.23 -21.09
N TYR A 233 -20.05 8.56 -19.82
CA TYR A 233 -21.03 8.32 -18.76
C TYR A 233 -22.23 9.26 -18.85
N GLU A 234 -22.02 10.51 -19.25
CA GLU A 234 -23.10 11.49 -19.46
C GLU A 234 -24.00 11.08 -20.61
N ASN A 235 -23.40 10.65 -21.74
CA ASN A 235 -24.17 10.13 -22.90
C ASN A 235 -24.99 8.88 -22.50
N LEU A 236 -24.45 7.99 -21.72
CA LEU A 236 -25.18 6.82 -21.22
C LEU A 236 -26.36 7.22 -20.32
N LYS A 237 -26.24 8.28 -19.52
CA LYS A 237 -27.35 8.81 -18.69
C LYS A 237 -28.47 9.42 -19.53
N LYS A 238 -28.11 10.02 -20.66
CA LYS A 238 -29.08 10.62 -21.62
C LYS A 238 -29.78 9.61 -22.52
N GLY A 239 -29.55 8.31 -22.32
CA GLY A 239 -30.14 7.25 -23.14
C GLY A 239 -29.47 7.06 -24.50
N GLU A 240 -28.38 7.78 -24.80
CA GLU A 240 -27.62 7.62 -26.03
C GLU A 240 -26.94 6.24 -26.08
N SER A 241 -26.87 5.63 -27.25
CA SER A 241 -26.28 4.31 -27.48
C SER A 241 -24.76 4.32 -27.28
N THR A 242 -24.33 4.30 -26.02
CA THR A 242 -22.92 4.11 -25.69
C THR A 242 -22.63 2.64 -25.48
N HIS A 243 -21.88 2.03 -26.38
CA HIS A 243 -21.47 0.64 -26.23
C HIS A 243 -20.73 0.42 -24.90
N ARG A 244 -21.29 -0.38 -23.98
CA ARG A 244 -20.73 -0.71 -22.67
C ARG A 244 -19.28 -1.22 -22.77
N ALA A 245 -18.93 -1.94 -23.86
CA ALA A 245 -17.57 -2.40 -24.12
C ALA A 245 -16.58 -1.24 -24.32
N ASN A 246 -16.95 -0.18 -25.04
CA ASN A 246 -16.12 1.00 -25.25
C ASN A 246 -15.92 1.80 -23.95
N LEU A 247 -16.95 1.89 -23.12
CA LEU A 247 -16.85 2.48 -21.79
C LEU A 247 -15.87 1.70 -20.90
N GLN A 248 -15.93 0.36 -20.90
CA GLN A 248 -15.00 -0.49 -20.16
C GLN A 248 -13.56 -0.37 -20.68
N LYS A 249 -13.37 -0.29 -22.01
CA LYS A 249 -12.04 -0.02 -22.61
C LYS A 249 -11.47 1.32 -22.12
N GLN A 250 -12.28 2.38 -22.12
CA GLN A 250 -11.84 3.70 -21.66
C GLN A 250 -11.52 3.70 -20.15
N LYS A 251 -12.37 3.08 -19.33
CA LYS A 251 -12.12 2.90 -17.89
C LYS A 251 -10.78 2.20 -17.62
N ARG A 252 -10.46 1.13 -18.37
CA ARG A 252 -9.17 0.44 -18.26
C ARG A 252 -7.99 1.34 -18.62
N LYS A 253 -8.11 2.21 -19.64
CA LYS A 253 -7.05 3.17 -20.00
C LYS A 253 -6.78 4.15 -18.85
N VAL A 254 -7.83 4.68 -18.22
CA VAL A 254 -7.71 5.55 -17.03
C VAL A 254 -7.03 4.82 -15.88
N GLN A 255 -7.48 3.59 -15.57
CA GLN A 255 -6.89 2.77 -14.50
C GLN A 255 -5.39 2.46 -14.74
N LYS A 256 -5.01 2.16 -15.99
CA LYS A 256 -3.60 1.91 -16.37
C LYS A 256 -2.74 3.15 -16.18
N LEU A 257 -3.25 4.35 -16.49
CA LEU A 257 -2.51 5.59 -16.27
C LEU A 257 -2.35 5.92 -14.79
N HIS A 258 -3.41 5.78 -13.98
CA HIS A 258 -3.31 5.92 -12.53
C HIS A 258 -2.26 4.97 -11.95
N HIS A 259 -2.31 3.71 -12.35
CA HIS A 259 -1.36 2.70 -11.87
C HIS A 259 0.09 3.01 -12.30
N LYS A 260 0.29 3.51 -13.52
CA LYS A 260 1.62 3.91 -14.01
C LYS A 260 2.19 5.08 -13.20
N ILE A 261 1.38 6.09 -12.92
CA ILE A 261 1.77 7.25 -12.09
C ILE A 261 2.11 6.79 -10.68
N ASP A 262 1.23 5.97 -10.08
CA ASP A 262 1.42 5.41 -8.75
C ASP A 262 2.73 4.61 -8.63
N ASN A 263 3.02 3.75 -9.61
CA ASN A 263 4.25 2.97 -9.64
C ASN A 263 5.52 3.83 -9.72
N ILE A 264 5.50 4.91 -10.52
CA ILE A 264 6.66 5.82 -10.61
C ILE A 264 6.93 6.49 -9.27
N ARG A 265 5.88 6.95 -8.57
CA ARG A 265 6.00 7.55 -7.24
C ARG A 265 6.52 6.55 -6.21
N THR A 266 5.95 5.35 -6.20
CA THR A 266 6.37 4.26 -5.31
C THR A 266 7.81 3.81 -5.56
N ASP A 267 8.23 3.70 -6.82
CA ASP A 267 9.62 3.36 -7.19
C ASP A 267 10.59 4.43 -6.70
N TYR A 268 10.24 5.71 -6.88
CA TYR A 268 11.03 6.83 -6.38
C TYR A 268 11.19 6.76 -4.85
N ILE A 269 10.11 6.57 -4.11
CA ILE A 269 10.14 6.41 -2.65
C ILE A 269 11.04 5.23 -2.25
N ASN A 270 10.92 4.07 -2.92
CA ASN A 270 11.74 2.91 -2.62
C ASN A 270 13.24 3.18 -2.84
N LYS A 271 13.59 3.88 -3.92
CA LYS A 271 14.98 4.25 -4.23
C LYS A 271 15.52 5.24 -3.20
N THR A 272 14.76 6.28 -2.87
CA THR A 272 15.13 7.25 -1.84
C THR A 272 15.39 6.57 -0.50
N ILE A 273 14.48 5.71 -0.04
CA ILE A 273 14.68 4.96 1.23
C ILE A 273 15.90 4.04 1.15
N ALA A 274 16.08 3.32 0.05
CA ALA A 274 17.24 2.42 -0.13
C ALA A 274 18.55 3.19 -0.07
N GLU A 275 18.60 4.37 -0.65
CA GLU A 275 19.78 5.24 -0.68
C GLU A 275 20.08 5.84 0.70
N ILE A 276 19.06 6.30 1.43
CA ILE A 276 19.17 6.78 2.81
C ILE A 276 19.69 5.65 3.72
N VAL A 277 19.05 4.50 3.70
CA VAL A 277 19.43 3.37 4.57
C VAL A 277 20.80 2.76 4.21
N LYS A 278 21.25 2.93 2.95
CA LYS A 278 22.60 2.49 2.52
C LYS A 278 23.72 3.22 3.26
N THR A 279 23.46 4.44 3.77
CA THR A 279 24.45 5.18 4.58
C THR A 279 24.62 4.61 5.99
N LYS A 280 23.86 3.57 6.38
CA LYS A 280 23.91 2.87 7.68
C LYS A 280 23.89 3.83 8.89
N PRO A 281 22.94 4.77 8.98
CA PRO A 281 22.89 5.65 10.14
C PRO A 281 22.47 4.86 11.40
N SER A 282 22.93 5.30 12.57
CA SER A 282 22.52 4.74 13.87
C SER A 282 21.03 4.94 14.11
N TYR A 283 20.52 6.11 13.75
CA TYR A 283 19.10 6.43 13.80
C TYR A 283 18.69 7.35 12.64
N ILE A 284 17.39 7.37 12.36
CA ILE A 284 16.76 8.30 11.43
C ILE A 284 15.64 9.00 12.16
N THR A 285 15.64 10.33 12.15
CA THR A 285 14.57 11.14 12.76
C THR A 285 13.72 11.81 11.70
N ILE A 286 12.38 11.70 11.85
CA ILE A 286 11.38 12.34 10.98
C ILE A 286 10.29 13.02 11.81
N GLU A 287 9.57 13.97 11.23
CA GLU A 287 8.38 14.58 11.85
C GLU A 287 7.13 13.68 11.74
N ASP A 288 6.22 13.76 12.74
CA ASP A 288 4.87 13.20 12.65
C ASP A 288 3.95 14.11 11.83
N LEU A 289 4.07 14.05 10.52
CA LEU A 289 3.26 14.87 9.62
C LEU A 289 1.76 14.54 9.73
N ASN A 290 0.94 15.52 10.07
CA ASN A 290 -0.52 15.41 10.03
C ASN A 290 -1.05 15.43 8.58
N VAL A 291 -0.78 14.37 7.83
CA VAL A 291 -1.19 14.24 6.41
C VAL A 291 -2.70 14.41 6.24
N LYS A 292 -3.52 13.90 7.16
CA LYS A 292 -4.98 14.04 7.10
C LYS A 292 -5.41 15.51 7.25
N GLY A 293 -4.79 16.25 8.17
CA GLY A 293 -5.03 17.67 8.35
C GLY A 293 -4.59 18.49 7.13
N MET A 294 -3.38 18.22 6.60
CA MET A 294 -2.86 18.87 5.39
C MET A 294 -3.75 18.67 4.16
N MET A 295 -4.40 17.51 4.03
CA MET A 295 -5.32 17.19 2.93
C MET A 295 -6.67 17.95 3.01
N LYS A 296 -7.04 18.51 4.15
CA LYS A 296 -8.25 19.36 4.26
C LYS A 296 -8.09 20.69 3.51
N ASN A 297 -6.87 21.17 3.35
CA ASN A 297 -6.59 22.36 2.54
C ASN A 297 -6.73 22.03 1.05
N ARG A 298 -7.77 22.59 0.40
CA ARG A 298 -8.11 22.34 -1.01
C ARG A 298 -6.98 22.70 -1.99
N HIS A 299 -6.16 23.71 -1.67
CA HIS A 299 -5.05 24.15 -2.54
C HIS A 299 -3.85 23.20 -2.46
N LEU A 300 -3.62 22.55 -1.32
CA LEU A 300 -2.48 21.67 -1.09
C LEU A 300 -2.81 20.17 -1.19
N SER A 301 -4.08 19.78 -1.07
CA SER A 301 -4.52 18.39 -0.97
C SER A 301 -3.98 17.49 -2.08
N LYS A 302 -4.00 17.97 -3.33
CA LYS A 302 -3.46 17.23 -4.48
C LYS A 302 -1.95 17.05 -4.38
N ALA A 303 -1.22 18.09 -3.98
CA ALA A 303 0.23 18.05 -3.82
C ALA A 303 0.63 17.09 -2.70
N VAL A 304 -0.01 17.19 -1.53
CA VAL A 304 0.19 16.32 -0.36
C VAL A 304 -0.09 14.85 -0.71
N ALA A 305 -1.25 14.56 -1.32
CA ALA A 305 -1.61 13.20 -1.75
C ALA A 305 -0.60 12.64 -2.76
N SER A 306 -0.03 13.48 -3.61
CA SER A 306 0.94 13.07 -4.63
C SER A 306 2.32 12.71 -4.06
N GLN A 307 2.70 13.28 -2.91
CA GLN A 307 3.97 12.97 -2.22
C GLN A 307 3.96 11.61 -1.53
N LYS A 308 2.77 11.12 -1.13
CA LYS A 308 2.63 9.82 -0.48
C LYS A 308 3.45 9.70 0.83
N PHE A 309 3.50 10.74 1.64
CA PHE A 309 4.26 10.80 2.90
C PHE A 309 3.99 9.61 3.83
N TYR A 310 2.73 9.19 3.94
CA TYR A 310 2.37 8.00 4.73
C TYR A 310 3.03 6.71 4.19
N GLU A 311 3.08 6.54 2.85
CA GLU A 311 3.76 5.40 2.24
C GLU A 311 5.27 5.45 2.49
N PHE A 312 5.88 6.64 2.41
CA PHE A 312 7.29 6.84 2.73
C PHE A 312 7.58 6.42 4.19
N ARG A 313 6.86 6.98 5.17
CA ARG A 313 7.01 6.66 6.60
C ARG A 313 6.88 5.15 6.85
N THR A 314 5.82 4.52 6.34
CA THR A 314 5.56 3.08 6.55
C THR A 314 6.67 2.21 5.97
N LYS A 315 7.17 2.55 4.78
CA LYS A 315 8.26 1.81 4.13
C LYS A 315 9.60 2.05 4.78
N LEU A 316 9.88 3.29 5.21
CA LEU A 316 11.07 3.64 5.95
C LEU A 316 11.12 2.84 7.27
N GLN A 317 10.03 2.84 8.04
CA GLN A 317 9.91 2.07 9.27
C GLN A 317 10.18 0.57 9.06
N ALA A 318 9.58 -0.03 8.03
CA ALA A 318 9.83 -1.42 7.70
C ALA A 318 11.29 -1.68 7.32
N LYS A 319 11.93 -0.73 6.62
CA LYS A 319 13.32 -0.87 6.20
C LYS A 319 14.31 -0.64 7.34
N CYS A 320 14.02 0.29 8.24
CA CYS A 320 14.78 0.52 9.46
C CYS A 320 14.77 -0.73 10.36
N ARG A 321 13.60 -1.33 10.60
CA ARG A 321 13.47 -2.61 11.34
C ARG A 321 14.27 -3.75 10.70
N GLU A 322 14.28 -3.83 9.35
CA GLU A 322 15.06 -4.84 8.62
C GLU A 322 16.57 -4.66 8.84
N LYS A 323 17.03 -3.42 9.01
CA LYS A 323 18.45 -3.06 9.08
C LYS A 323 18.92 -2.72 10.50
N GLY A 324 18.04 -2.78 11.51
CA GLY A 324 18.35 -2.43 12.88
C GLY A 324 18.66 -0.95 13.11
N ILE A 325 18.17 -0.09 12.23
CA ILE A 325 18.25 1.36 12.37
C ILE A 325 17.11 1.82 13.26
N GLU A 326 17.38 2.65 14.26
CA GLU A 326 16.34 3.25 15.09
C GLU A 326 15.60 4.32 14.29
N LEU A 327 14.25 4.21 14.18
CA LEU A 327 13.44 5.25 13.59
C LEU A 327 12.78 6.09 14.69
N ARG A 328 13.18 7.35 14.77
CA ARG A 328 12.66 8.35 15.70
C ARG A 328 11.59 9.20 15.03
N VAL A 329 10.51 9.47 15.75
CA VAL A 329 9.42 10.32 15.29
C VAL A 329 9.23 11.47 16.27
N VAL A 330 9.36 12.67 15.78
CA VAL A 330 9.23 13.89 16.58
C VAL A 330 7.79 14.40 16.50
N ASP A 331 7.29 14.94 17.61
CA ASP A 331 5.95 15.54 17.66
C ASP A 331 5.74 16.59 16.59
N ARG A 332 4.54 16.64 16.05
CA ARG A 332 4.15 17.55 14.96
C ARG A 332 4.23 19.05 15.31
N TRP A 333 4.30 19.38 16.58
CA TRP A 333 4.41 20.76 17.05
C TRP A 333 5.84 21.19 17.33
N TYR A 334 6.79 20.27 17.22
CA TYR A 334 8.21 20.61 17.34
C TYR A 334 8.60 21.62 16.27
N PRO A 335 9.12 22.80 16.66
CA PRO A 335 9.39 23.91 15.72
C PRO A 335 10.72 23.70 14.95
N SER A 336 10.89 22.57 14.30
CA SER A 336 12.12 22.17 13.61
C SER A 336 12.66 23.25 12.67
N SER A 337 11.80 23.85 11.86
CA SER A 337 12.17 24.91 10.89
C SER A 337 12.31 26.31 11.51
N LYS A 338 11.83 26.52 12.75
CA LYS A 338 11.87 27.81 13.44
C LYS A 338 12.97 27.89 14.49
N THR A 339 13.55 26.78 14.89
CA THR A 339 14.64 26.72 15.86
C THR A 339 15.98 26.91 15.17
N CYS A 340 16.82 27.76 15.72
CA CYS A 340 18.19 27.94 15.24
C CYS A 340 19.03 26.71 15.61
N HIS A 341 19.61 26.05 14.64
CA HIS A 341 20.45 24.90 14.89
C HIS A 341 21.73 25.26 15.70
N CYS A 342 22.23 26.47 15.54
CA CYS A 342 23.45 26.93 16.22
C CYS A 342 23.22 27.27 17.70
N CYS A 343 22.20 28.08 18.03
CA CYS A 343 22.02 28.60 19.40
C CYS A 343 20.71 28.18 20.08
N GLY A 344 19.84 27.40 19.42
CA GLY A 344 18.57 26.94 19.97
C GLY A 344 17.46 28.00 20.01
N ALA A 345 17.71 29.26 19.66
CA ALA A 345 16.70 30.32 19.69
C ALA A 345 15.56 30.07 18.71
N VAL A 346 14.31 30.27 19.17
CA VAL A 346 13.11 30.02 18.33
C VAL A 346 12.64 31.32 17.70
N LYS A 347 12.66 31.37 16.37
CA LYS A 347 12.18 32.52 15.56
C LYS A 347 10.67 32.42 15.31
N LYS A 348 9.87 33.18 16.07
CA LYS A 348 8.39 33.13 16.02
C LYS A 348 7.81 33.72 14.72
N ASP A 349 8.46 34.73 14.16
CA ASP A 349 8.03 35.52 13.00
C ASP A 349 8.40 34.89 11.63
N LEU A 350 9.05 33.74 11.60
CA LEU A 350 9.43 33.05 10.36
C LEU A 350 8.19 32.64 9.56
N LYS A 351 8.05 33.17 8.34
CA LYS A 351 6.93 32.90 7.43
C LYS A 351 7.19 31.62 6.62
N LEU A 352 6.12 30.99 6.17
CA LEU A 352 6.22 29.80 5.30
C LEU A 352 6.86 30.11 3.92
N SER A 353 6.82 31.36 3.49
CA SER A 353 7.47 31.83 2.27
C SER A 353 8.99 31.93 2.40
N ASP A 354 9.51 32.14 3.61
CA ASP A 354 10.93 32.33 3.85
C ASP A 354 11.67 31.03 3.60
N ARG A 355 12.74 31.11 2.81
CA ARG A 355 13.54 29.94 2.42
C ARG A 355 14.90 29.92 3.12
N ILE A 356 15.34 31.05 3.56
CA ILE A 356 16.59 31.20 4.29
C ILE A 356 16.26 31.51 5.75
N PHE A 357 16.78 30.70 6.63
CA PHE A 357 16.73 30.93 8.06
C PHE A 357 17.89 31.88 8.42
N LYS A 358 17.59 32.94 9.14
CA LYS A 358 18.59 33.93 9.65
C LYS A 358 18.35 34.12 11.14
N CYS A 359 19.37 33.93 11.95
CA CYS A 359 19.33 34.13 13.40
C CYS A 359 20.12 35.33 13.85
N SER A 360 19.77 35.90 15.00
CA SER A 360 20.52 36.99 15.66
C SER A 360 21.94 36.57 16.08
N CYS A 361 22.20 35.26 16.26
CA CYS A 361 23.55 34.76 16.53
C CYS A 361 24.49 34.77 15.31
N GLY A 362 24.02 35.25 14.14
CA GLY A 362 24.79 35.26 12.89
C GLY A 362 24.62 34.02 12.03
N TYR A 363 23.93 32.95 12.51
CA TYR A 363 23.68 31.73 11.73
C TYR A 363 22.72 32.01 10.57
N VAL A 364 23.13 31.62 9.36
CA VAL A 364 22.35 31.74 8.12
C VAL A 364 22.40 30.43 7.37
N GLU A 365 21.22 29.83 7.07
CA GLU A 365 21.14 28.55 6.41
C GLU A 365 19.83 28.41 5.60
N ASP A 366 19.75 27.44 4.67
CA ASP A 366 18.48 27.02 4.09
C ASP A 366 17.54 26.53 5.20
N ARG A 367 16.29 27.01 5.21
CA ARG A 367 15.34 26.74 6.29
C ARG A 367 15.03 25.24 6.43
N ASP A 368 14.88 24.53 5.31
CA ASP A 368 14.50 23.13 5.30
C ASP A 368 15.72 22.24 5.67
N PHE A 369 16.96 22.71 5.36
CA PHE A 369 18.18 22.07 5.83
C PHE A 369 18.42 22.32 7.32
N ASN A 370 18.20 23.55 7.82
CA ASN A 370 18.21 23.83 9.26
C ASN A 370 17.21 22.91 10.01
N ALA A 371 16.01 22.70 9.45
CA ALA A 371 15.04 21.77 10.04
C ALA A 371 15.58 20.33 10.09
N ALA A 372 16.25 19.85 9.05
CA ALA A 372 16.84 18.52 9.02
C ALA A 372 17.95 18.35 10.07
N LEU A 373 18.76 19.37 10.30
CA LEU A 373 19.78 19.38 11.37
C LEU A 373 19.13 19.32 12.75
N ASN A 374 18.10 20.13 13.00
CA ASN A 374 17.36 20.13 14.26
C ASN A 374 16.65 18.79 14.51
N LEU A 375 16.15 18.13 13.47
CA LEU A 375 15.60 16.77 13.59
C LEU A 375 16.67 15.73 13.92
N ARG A 376 17.87 15.86 13.40
CA ARG A 376 18.99 14.98 13.77
C ARG A 376 19.27 15.05 15.27
N ASP A 377 19.39 16.24 15.79
CA ASP A 377 19.90 16.50 17.15
C ASP A 377 18.81 16.62 18.22
N VAL A 378 17.53 16.37 17.85
CA VAL A 378 16.44 16.41 18.81
C VAL A 378 16.58 15.36 19.90
N THR A 379 16.29 15.76 21.14
CA THR A 379 16.38 14.89 22.33
C THR A 379 15.04 14.27 22.74
N THR A 380 13.91 14.84 22.30
CA THR A 380 12.56 14.36 22.64
C THR A 380 11.87 13.77 21.41
N TYR A 381 11.65 12.47 21.40
CA TYR A 381 11.07 11.72 20.29
C TYR A 381 10.40 10.43 20.75
N GLU A 382 9.59 9.82 19.89
CA GLU A 382 9.03 8.47 20.03
C GLU A 382 9.77 7.51 19.09
N ILE A 383 9.99 6.27 19.54
CA ILE A 383 10.53 5.19 18.70
C ILE A 383 9.36 4.55 17.92
N ALA A 384 9.48 4.44 16.58
CA ALA A 384 8.44 3.97 15.68
C ALA A 384 8.48 2.46 15.38
#